data_5310c464a482fff1c9e622dfa46df64f
#
_entry.id   5310c464a482fff1c9e622dfa46df64f
#
_cell.length_a   1.000
_cell.length_b   1.000
_cell.length_c   1.000
_cell.angle_alpha   90.00
_cell.angle_beta   90.00
_cell.angle_gamma   90.00
#
_symmetry.space_group_name_H-M   'P 1'
#
loop_
_entity.id
_entity.type
_entity.pdbx_description
1 polymer ?
#
loop_
_entity_poly.entity_id
_entity_poly.type
_entity_poly.pdbx_seq_one_letter_code
_entity_poly.pdbx_strand_id
1 'polypeptide(L)'
;GGALATINRALARMGHQAVDTLPVVSAEVRNRSIADIFAPGLAATTAIVTLAYFLHITTFYFIIKWIPKIVVDLGFAASSAAGIVVWTNTGGALGGGLFGLLTQRYGVKVLTIGMLVLSAVMVTVFGRTPPDLQRLSFICAAAGFCTNAGIVGLYAMIAQAFPTHVRAFGTGFAIGTGRGGSVLAPIAAMVSTANGAAV
;
A
#
# COMPACT_ATOMS: atom_id res chain seq x y z
N GLY A 1 -26.22 11.57 -30.86
CA GLY A 1 -27.14 12.23 -29.89
C GLY A 1 -27.25 11.55 -28.53
N GLY A 2 -26.91 10.26 -28.34
CA GLY A 2 -27.17 9.55 -27.09
C GLY A 2 -26.25 9.91 -25.92
N ALA A 3 -24.99 10.26 -26.19
CA ALA A 3 -24.01 10.54 -25.12
C ALA A 3 -24.36 11.81 -24.32
N LEU A 4 -24.77 12.87 -25.00
CA LEU A 4 -25.16 14.14 -24.35
C LEU A 4 -26.38 13.95 -23.44
N ALA A 5 -27.37 13.21 -23.90
CA ALA A 5 -28.58 12.91 -23.12
C ALA A 5 -28.26 12.06 -21.87
N THR A 6 -27.34 11.11 -22.00
CA THR A 6 -26.89 10.27 -20.86
C THR A 6 -26.12 11.09 -19.83
N ILE A 7 -25.22 11.98 -20.27
CA ILE A 7 -24.45 12.87 -19.40
C ILE A 7 -25.40 13.85 -18.68
N ASN A 8 -26.33 14.48 -19.40
CA ASN A 8 -27.29 15.41 -18.80
C ASN A 8 -28.23 14.73 -17.80
N ARG A 9 -28.59 13.46 -18.01
CA ARG A 9 -29.36 12.69 -17.06
C ARG A 9 -28.54 12.40 -15.78
N ALA A 10 -27.24 12.14 -15.92
CA ALA A 10 -26.35 11.95 -14.77
C ALA A 10 -26.15 13.27 -14.01
N LEU A 11 -25.91 14.38 -14.72
CA LEU A 11 -25.78 15.72 -14.13
C LEU A 11 -27.04 16.14 -13.38
N ALA A 12 -28.22 15.91 -13.95
CA ALA A 12 -29.49 16.20 -13.28
C ALA A 12 -29.67 15.40 -11.97
N ARG A 13 -29.25 14.12 -11.94
CA ARG A 13 -29.27 13.31 -10.71
C ARG A 13 -28.30 13.82 -9.63
N MET A 14 -27.22 14.48 -10.04
CA MET A 14 -26.22 15.07 -9.13
C MET A 14 -26.51 16.53 -8.77
N GLY A 15 -27.65 17.10 -9.23
CA GLY A 15 -28.01 18.50 -8.97
C GLY A 15 -27.19 19.53 -9.75
N HIS A 16 -26.51 19.11 -10.84
CA HIS A 16 -25.75 20.00 -11.70
C HIS A 16 -26.54 20.43 -12.92
N GLN A 17 -26.20 21.62 -13.48
CA GLN A 17 -26.81 22.13 -14.69
C GLN A 17 -26.47 21.26 -15.92
N ALA A 18 -27.41 21.14 -16.82
CA ALA A 18 -27.21 20.46 -18.09
C ALA A 18 -26.18 21.21 -18.96
N VAL A 19 -25.40 20.46 -19.73
CA VAL A 19 -24.48 21.03 -20.73
C VAL A 19 -25.04 20.91 -22.13
N ASP A 20 -24.85 21.93 -22.93
CA ASP A 20 -25.43 22.01 -24.30
C ASP A 20 -24.54 21.29 -25.33
N THR A 21 -23.23 21.21 -25.06
CA THR A 21 -22.26 20.60 -25.96
C THR A 21 -21.32 19.66 -25.21
N LEU A 22 -20.94 18.57 -25.88
CA LEU A 22 -19.87 17.72 -25.37
C LEU A 22 -18.52 18.42 -25.51
N PRO A 23 -17.62 18.36 -24.53
CA PRO A 23 -16.27 18.87 -24.68
C PRO A 23 -15.61 18.19 -25.89
N VAL A 24 -14.96 18.98 -26.72
CA VAL A 24 -14.20 18.47 -27.86
C VAL A 24 -13.06 17.63 -27.33
N VAL A 25 -13.12 16.33 -27.60
CA VAL A 25 -12.01 15.42 -27.26
C VAL A 25 -10.86 15.76 -28.20
N SER A 26 -9.83 16.43 -27.69
CA SER A 26 -8.61 16.74 -28.47
C SER A 26 -8.01 15.45 -29.04
N ALA A 27 -7.37 15.54 -30.20
CA ALA A 27 -6.70 14.40 -30.84
C ALA A 27 -5.63 13.75 -29.92
N GLU A 28 -5.02 14.55 -29.04
CA GLU A 28 -4.10 14.09 -28.00
C GLU A 28 -4.76 13.14 -27.00
N VAL A 29 -6.02 13.32 -26.68
CA VAL A 29 -6.77 12.44 -25.78
C VAL A 29 -7.10 11.11 -26.44
N ARG A 30 -7.20 11.07 -27.76
CA ARG A 30 -7.58 9.88 -28.53
C ARG A 30 -6.42 8.96 -28.85
N ASN A 31 -5.17 9.47 -28.93
CA ASN A 31 -3.96 8.73 -29.30
C ASN A 31 -3.12 8.31 -28.07
N ARG A 32 -3.72 8.17 -26.88
CA ARG A 32 -3.02 7.86 -25.66
C ARG A 32 -2.56 6.41 -25.63
N SER A 33 -1.28 6.22 -25.41
CA SER A 33 -0.63 4.92 -25.29
C SER A 33 -0.45 4.52 -23.84
N ILE A 34 -0.51 3.22 -23.57
CA ILE A 34 -0.08 2.62 -22.32
C ILE A 34 1.38 3.00 -21.99
N ALA A 35 2.19 3.22 -23.03
CA ALA A 35 3.58 3.64 -22.90
C ALA A 35 3.77 5.06 -22.32
N ASP A 36 2.70 5.88 -22.26
CA ASP A 36 2.78 7.26 -21.73
C ASP A 36 3.20 7.31 -20.26
N ILE A 37 3.00 6.24 -19.49
CA ILE A 37 3.50 6.17 -18.10
C ILE A 37 5.04 6.13 -18.03
N PHE A 38 5.71 5.74 -19.13
CA PHE A 38 7.17 5.74 -19.26
C PHE A 38 7.70 6.95 -20.03
N ALA A 39 6.84 7.89 -20.40
CA ALA A 39 7.26 9.15 -21.01
C ALA A 39 8.21 9.93 -20.08
N PRO A 40 9.15 10.75 -20.62
CA PRO A 40 10.19 11.43 -19.83
C PRO A 40 9.66 12.19 -18.61
N GLY A 41 8.43 12.72 -18.66
CA GLY A 41 7.81 13.44 -17.55
C GLY A 41 7.20 12.55 -16.45
N LEU A 42 6.91 11.26 -16.74
CA LEU A 42 6.24 10.34 -15.81
C LEU A 42 7.09 9.13 -15.43
N ALA A 43 8.11 8.79 -16.21
CA ALA A 43 8.93 7.60 -15.99
C ALA A 43 9.55 7.55 -14.59
N ALA A 44 10.11 8.66 -14.11
CA ALA A 44 10.68 8.75 -12.77
C ALA A 44 9.60 8.55 -11.69
N THR A 45 8.45 9.17 -11.83
CA THR A 45 7.31 9.01 -10.90
C THR A 45 6.85 7.56 -10.89
N THR A 46 6.67 6.95 -12.07
CA THR A 46 6.29 5.53 -12.21
C THR A 46 7.28 4.61 -11.50
N ALA A 47 8.58 4.81 -11.75
CA ALA A 47 9.64 4.01 -11.13
C ALA A 47 9.64 4.15 -9.59
N ILE A 48 9.58 5.39 -9.09
CA ILE A 48 9.66 5.68 -7.65
C ILE A 48 8.44 5.09 -6.93
N VAL A 49 7.22 5.33 -7.40
CA VAL A 49 6.02 4.83 -6.71
C VAL A 49 5.91 3.31 -6.78
N THR A 50 6.31 2.70 -7.90
CA THR A 50 6.34 1.24 -8.06
C THR A 50 7.37 0.63 -7.12
N LEU A 51 8.58 1.18 -7.05
CA LEU A 51 9.64 0.70 -6.16
C LEU A 51 9.27 0.87 -4.69
N ALA A 52 8.73 2.02 -4.31
CA ALA A 52 8.28 2.28 -2.94
C ALA A 52 7.20 1.26 -2.51
N TYR A 53 6.23 1.01 -3.38
CA TYR A 53 5.19 0.02 -3.12
C TYR A 53 5.75 -1.40 -3.08
N PHE A 54 6.64 -1.76 -4.00
CA PHE A 54 7.32 -3.07 -4.04
C PHE A 54 8.08 -3.36 -2.73
N LEU A 55 8.92 -2.43 -2.28
CA LEU A 55 9.69 -2.57 -1.04
C LEU A 55 8.77 -2.68 0.18
N HIS A 56 7.74 -1.85 0.23
CA HIS A 56 6.80 -1.89 1.34
C HIS A 56 5.98 -3.19 1.39
N ILE A 57 5.51 -3.68 0.24
CA ILE A 57 4.80 -4.97 0.15
C ILE A 57 5.71 -6.14 0.52
N THR A 58 6.98 -6.11 0.11
CA THR A 58 7.97 -7.12 0.53
C THR A 58 8.07 -7.18 2.05
N THR A 59 8.23 -6.03 2.70
CA THR A 59 8.28 -5.92 4.17
C THR A 59 6.98 -6.40 4.83
N PHE A 60 5.83 -5.97 4.31
CA PHE A 60 4.52 -6.35 4.85
C PHE A 60 4.30 -7.87 4.81
N TYR A 61 4.57 -8.51 3.66
CA TYR A 61 4.42 -9.97 3.55
C TYR A 61 5.48 -10.73 4.33
N PHE A 62 6.69 -10.21 4.46
CA PHE A 62 7.68 -10.76 5.38
C PHE A 62 7.12 -10.82 6.80
N ILE A 63 6.63 -9.71 7.34
CA ILE A 63 6.04 -9.63 8.67
C ILE A 63 4.92 -10.66 8.85
N ILE A 64 3.92 -10.65 7.97
CA ILE A 64 2.74 -11.53 8.12
C ILE A 64 3.09 -13.02 8.03
N LYS A 65 4.03 -13.37 7.16
CA LYS A 65 4.38 -14.79 6.92
C LYS A 65 5.40 -15.32 7.92
N TRP A 66 6.30 -14.47 8.42
CA TRP A 66 7.41 -14.91 9.28
C TRP A 66 7.17 -14.69 10.76
N ILE A 67 6.36 -13.74 11.19
CA ILE A 67 6.01 -13.58 12.61
C ILE A 67 5.56 -14.90 13.24
N PRO A 68 4.62 -15.67 12.67
CA PRO A 68 4.21 -16.93 13.30
C PRO A 68 5.37 -17.91 13.48
N LYS A 69 6.23 -18.02 12.46
CA LYS A 69 7.41 -18.90 12.54
C LYS A 69 8.39 -18.43 13.61
N ILE A 70 8.74 -17.15 13.63
CA ILE A 70 9.66 -16.58 14.60
C ILE A 70 9.15 -16.83 16.04
N VAL A 71 7.86 -16.62 16.27
CA VAL A 71 7.25 -16.84 17.60
C VAL A 71 7.33 -18.30 18.03
N VAL A 72 7.13 -19.25 17.10
CA VAL A 72 7.29 -20.68 17.39
C VAL A 72 8.76 -21.03 17.62
N ASP A 73 9.68 -20.48 16.84
CA ASP A 73 11.13 -20.69 17.00
C ASP A 73 11.65 -20.13 18.35
N LEU A 74 10.99 -19.10 18.90
CA LEU A 74 11.25 -18.59 20.25
C LEU A 74 10.70 -19.49 21.37
N GLY A 75 10.10 -20.64 21.05
CA GLY A 75 9.59 -21.63 21.99
C GLY A 75 8.14 -21.46 22.41
N PHE A 76 7.38 -20.54 21.80
CA PHE A 76 5.95 -20.38 22.09
C PHE A 76 5.09 -21.38 21.33
N ALA A 77 3.92 -21.70 21.88
CA ALA A 77 2.96 -22.58 21.23
C ALA A 77 2.42 -21.97 19.91
N ALA A 78 2.10 -22.80 18.92
CA ALA A 78 1.53 -22.37 17.65
C ALA A 78 0.21 -21.58 17.82
N SER A 79 -0.58 -21.87 18.86
CA SER A 79 -1.79 -21.13 19.22
C SER A 79 -1.47 -19.68 19.62
N SER A 80 -0.37 -19.46 20.34
CA SER A 80 0.11 -18.13 20.72
C SER A 80 0.58 -17.34 19.50
N ALA A 81 1.28 -18.00 18.57
CA ALA A 81 1.69 -17.40 17.31
C ALA A 81 0.49 -16.94 16.46
N ALA A 82 -0.58 -17.76 16.40
CA ALA A 82 -1.82 -17.37 15.75
C ALA A 82 -2.47 -16.16 16.43
N GLY A 83 -2.45 -16.08 17.76
CA GLY A 83 -2.93 -14.92 18.53
C GLY A 83 -2.20 -13.63 18.18
N ILE A 84 -0.88 -13.67 18.00
CA ILE A 84 -0.07 -12.50 17.56
C ILE A 84 -0.52 -12.01 16.17
N VAL A 85 -0.80 -12.92 15.24
CA VAL A 85 -1.31 -12.55 13.91
C VAL A 85 -2.65 -11.83 14.01
N VAL A 86 -3.54 -12.27 14.90
CA VAL A 86 -4.83 -11.58 15.18
C VAL A 86 -4.57 -10.16 15.65
N TRP A 87 -3.67 -9.95 16.61
CA TRP A 87 -3.30 -8.62 17.08
C TRP A 87 -2.69 -7.74 15.98
N THR A 88 -1.82 -8.31 15.13
CA THR A 88 -1.24 -7.61 13.97
C THR A 88 -2.32 -7.13 13.00
N ASN A 89 -3.28 -8.00 12.67
CA ASN A 89 -4.38 -7.65 11.77
C ASN A 89 -5.35 -6.64 12.39
N THR A 90 -5.65 -6.76 13.70
CA THR A 90 -6.47 -5.80 14.42
C THR A 90 -5.83 -4.41 14.41
N GLY A 91 -4.53 -4.34 14.73
CA GLY A 91 -3.76 -3.11 14.60
C GLY A 91 -3.80 -2.56 13.19
N GLY A 92 -3.65 -3.42 12.18
CA GLY A 92 -3.72 -3.04 10.77
C GLY A 92 -5.07 -2.44 10.35
N ALA A 93 -6.18 -3.04 10.80
CA ALA A 93 -7.52 -2.52 10.52
C ALA A 93 -7.72 -1.12 11.13
N LEU A 94 -7.30 -0.95 12.39
CA LEU A 94 -7.34 0.36 13.06
C LEU A 94 -6.44 1.38 12.38
N GLY A 95 -5.23 0.97 11.96
CA GLY A 95 -4.27 1.82 11.25
C GLY A 95 -4.82 2.34 9.93
N GLY A 96 -5.40 1.47 9.10
CA GLY A 96 -6.01 1.87 7.83
C GLY A 96 -7.21 2.80 8.02
N GLY A 97 -8.08 2.51 8.99
CA GLY A 97 -9.25 3.35 9.30
C GLY A 97 -8.86 4.73 9.83
N LEU A 98 -7.98 4.79 10.81
CA LEU A 98 -7.48 6.05 11.37
C LEU A 98 -6.68 6.86 10.35
N PHE A 99 -5.88 6.21 9.50
CA PHE A 99 -5.17 6.89 8.43
C PHE A 99 -6.14 7.63 7.50
N GLY A 100 -7.24 6.96 7.08
CA GLY A 100 -8.27 7.60 6.26
C GLY A 100 -8.89 8.84 6.89
N LEU A 101 -9.11 8.83 8.20
CA LEU A 101 -9.62 9.99 8.94
C LEU A 101 -8.56 11.11 9.06
N LEU A 102 -7.33 10.75 9.36
CA LEU A 102 -6.23 11.72 9.50
C LEU A 102 -5.87 12.41 8.18
N THR A 103 -6.04 11.74 7.04
CA THR A 103 -5.77 12.34 5.73
C THR A 103 -6.67 13.53 5.40
N GLN A 104 -7.83 13.64 6.04
CA GLN A 104 -8.71 14.80 5.90
C GLN A 104 -8.11 16.07 6.53
N ARG A 105 -7.25 15.91 7.54
CA ARG A 105 -6.64 17.02 8.27
C ARG A 105 -5.16 17.24 7.90
N TYR A 106 -4.46 16.16 7.65
CA TYR A 106 -3.03 16.17 7.31
C TYR A 106 -2.86 15.63 5.88
N GLY A 107 -2.05 16.25 5.07
CA GLY A 107 -1.85 15.82 3.69
C GLY A 107 -1.42 14.34 3.57
N VAL A 108 -1.98 13.62 2.62
CA VAL A 108 -1.71 12.19 2.36
C VAL A 108 -0.22 11.88 2.29
N LYS A 109 0.57 12.73 1.61
CA LYS A 109 2.01 12.54 1.42
C LYS A 109 2.77 12.51 2.74
N VAL A 110 2.53 13.49 3.62
CA VAL A 110 3.24 13.61 4.90
C VAL A 110 2.90 12.42 5.82
N LEU A 111 1.62 12.09 5.91
CA LEU A 111 1.16 10.94 6.69
C LEU A 111 1.74 9.62 6.17
N THR A 112 1.76 9.42 4.85
CA THR A 112 2.30 8.19 4.25
C THR A 112 3.78 8.04 4.57
N ILE A 113 4.58 9.09 4.37
CA ILE A 113 6.01 9.05 4.69
C ILE A 113 6.21 8.76 6.18
N GLY A 114 5.47 9.44 7.05
CA GLY A 114 5.54 9.21 8.50
C GLY A 114 5.21 7.76 8.88
N MET A 115 4.16 7.17 8.29
CA MET A 115 3.79 5.78 8.55
C MET A 115 4.80 4.78 7.99
N LEU A 116 5.42 5.06 6.84
CA LEU A 116 6.49 4.21 6.29
C LEU A 116 7.73 4.21 7.19
N VAL A 117 8.15 5.39 7.68
CA VAL A 117 9.27 5.51 8.62
C VAL A 117 8.95 4.80 9.93
N LEU A 118 7.75 5.03 10.49
CA LEU A 118 7.34 4.39 11.73
C LEU A 118 7.21 2.87 11.58
N SER A 119 6.76 2.39 10.43
CA SER A 119 6.76 0.97 10.08
C SER A 119 8.17 0.37 10.14
N ALA A 120 9.16 1.03 9.53
CA ALA A 120 10.55 0.56 9.56
C ALA A 120 11.09 0.52 11.00
N VAL A 121 10.78 1.53 11.82
CA VAL A 121 11.13 1.56 13.25
C VAL A 121 10.49 0.39 14.00
N MET A 122 9.19 0.14 13.80
CA MET A 122 8.48 -0.95 14.48
C MET A 122 9.03 -2.34 14.10
N VAL A 123 9.40 -2.55 12.85
CA VAL A 123 10.07 -3.81 12.42
C VAL A 123 11.41 -3.98 13.12
N THR A 124 12.19 -2.92 13.25
CA THR A 124 13.48 -2.95 13.94
C THR A 124 13.30 -3.21 15.45
N VAL A 125 12.29 -2.61 16.06
CA VAL A 125 11.93 -2.84 17.48
C VAL A 125 11.50 -4.29 17.69
N PHE A 126 10.70 -4.86 16.79
CA PHE A 126 10.29 -6.25 16.86
C PHE A 126 11.49 -7.20 16.89
N GLY A 127 12.48 -7.01 16.00
CA GLY A 127 13.69 -7.85 15.97
C GLY A 127 14.58 -7.75 17.20
N ARG A 128 14.39 -6.75 18.07
CA ARG A 128 15.14 -6.54 19.33
C ARG A 128 14.32 -6.84 20.59
N THR A 129 13.07 -7.26 20.43
CA THR A 129 12.18 -7.49 21.56
C THR A 129 12.50 -8.81 22.26
N PRO A 130 12.65 -8.82 23.58
CA PRO A 130 12.81 -10.07 24.34
C PRO A 130 11.62 -11.02 24.09
N PRO A 131 11.80 -12.35 24.26
CA PRO A 131 10.77 -13.35 24.06
C PRO A 131 9.71 -13.30 25.16
N ASP A 132 8.87 -12.28 25.11
CA ASP A 132 7.71 -12.05 25.99
C ASP A 132 6.46 -11.92 25.11
N LEU A 133 5.51 -12.83 25.28
CA LEU A 133 4.33 -12.93 24.43
C LEU A 133 3.48 -11.67 24.44
N GLN A 134 3.34 -11.02 25.59
CA GLN A 134 2.54 -9.81 25.73
C GLN A 134 3.19 -8.63 25.00
N ARG A 135 4.50 -8.46 25.16
CA ARG A 135 5.28 -7.42 24.48
C ARG A 135 5.28 -7.64 22.96
N LEU A 136 5.54 -8.87 22.53
CA LEU A 136 5.49 -9.24 21.10
C LEU A 136 4.13 -8.95 20.50
N SER A 137 3.02 -9.29 21.17
CA SER A 137 1.66 -9.02 20.69
C SER A 137 1.41 -7.53 20.52
N PHE A 138 1.82 -6.70 21.48
CA PHE A 138 1.65 -5.26 21.43
C PHE A 138 2.48 -4.62 20.31
N ILE A 139 3.75 -5.01 20.18
CA ILE A 139 4.64 -4.50 19.14
C ILE A 139 4.15 -4.92 17.74
N CYS A 140 3.67 -6.16 17.60
CA CYS A 140 3.11 -6.65 16.35
C CYS A 140 1.81 -5.92 15.99
N ALA A 141 0.96 -5.59 16.97
CA ALA A 141 -0.23 -4.76 16.73
C ALA A 141 0.16 -3.36 16.25
N ALA A 142 1.16 -2.74 16.88
CA ALA A 142 1.68 -1.44 16.47
C ALA A 142 2.35 -1.48 15.08
N ALA A 143 3.12 -2.53 14.80
CA ALA A 143 3.72 -2.75 13.48
C ALA A 143 2.64 -2.95 12.41
N GLY A 144 1.61 -3.76 12.70
CA GLY A 144 0.46 -3.94 11.82
C GLY A 144 -0.27 -2.63 11.53
N PHE A 145 -0.48 -1.80 12.57
CA PHE A 145 -1.06 -0.47 12.44
C PHE A 145 -0.27 0.40 11.44
N CYS A 146 1.03 0.53 11.64
CA CYS A 146 1.89 1.39 10.81
C CYS A 146 2.02 0.87 9.38
N THR A 147 2.21 -0.45 9.20
CA THR A 147 2.38 -1.05 7.88
C THR A 147 1.11 -0.97 7.05
N ASN A 148 -0.06 -1.24 7.65
CA ASN A 148 -1.33 -1.15 6.92
C ASN A 148 -1.71 0.31 6.60
N ALA A 149 -1.50 1.24 7.52
CA ALA A 149 -1.64 2.67 7.25
C ALA A 149 -0.72 3.12 6.09
N GLY A 150 0.52 2.61 6.05
CA GLY A 150 1.47 2.86 4.96
C GLY A 150 0.96 2.34 3.60
N ILE A 151 0.37 1.14 3.56
CA ILE A 151 -0.23 0.58 2.32
C ILE A 151 -1.38 1.46 1.83
N VAL A 152 -2.30 1.85 2.71
CA VAL A 152 -3.44 2.71 2.36
C VAL A 152 -2.95 4.05 1.82
N GLY A 153 -1.93 4.62 2.48
CA GLY A 153 -1.28 5.85 2.03
C GLY A 153 -0.62 5.72 0.66
N LEU A 154 0.09 4.62 0.42
CA LEU A 154 0.72 4.35 -0.87
C LEU A 154 -0.32 4.20 -1.99
N TYR A 155 -1.44 3.52 -1.75
CA TYR A 155 -2.54 3.46 -2.73
C TYR A 155 -3.06 4.84 -3.10
N ALA A 156 -3.29 5.70 -2.10
CA ALA A 156 -3.75 7.06 -2.33
C ALA A 156 -2.70 7.90 -3.09
N MET A 157 -1.42 7.76 -2.74
CA MET A 157 -0.32 8.45 -3.43
C MET A 157 -0.17 7.99 -4.88
N ILE A 158 -0.21 6.67 -5.13
CA ILE A 158 -0.12 6.11 -6.49
C ILE A 158 -1.27 6.63 -7.35
N ALA A 159 -2.51 6.64 -6.82
CA ALA A 159 -3.67 7.15 -7.55
C ALA A 159 -3.57 8.64 -7.86
N GLN A 160 -2.89 9.43 -7.02
CA GLN A 160 -2.67 10.87 -7.23
C GLN A 160 -1.43 11.17 -8.11
N ALA A 161 -0.49 10.24 -8.21
CA ALA A 161 0.76 10.42 -8.95
C ALA A 161 0.54 10.49 -10.46
N PHE A 162 -0.54 9.90 -10.97
CA PHE A 162 -0.80 9.82 -12.39
C PHE A 162 -1.89 10.80 -12.86
N PRO A 163 -1.66 11.49 -13.99
CA PRO A 163 -2.70 12.29 -14.65
C PRO A 163 -3.93 11.43 -14.98
N THR A 164 -5.11 12.06 -15.02
CA THR A 164 -6.40 11.37 -15.18
C THR A 164 -6.44 10.39 -16.35
N HIS A 165 -5.76 10.72 -17.44
CA HIS A 165 -5.80 9.93 -18.66
C HIS A 165 -5.03 8.60 -18.59
N VAL A 166 -3.97 8.49 -17.78
CA VAL A 166 -3.18 7.26 -17.59
C VAL A 166 -3.32 6.70 -16.17
N ARG A 167 -4.13 7.33 -15.32
CA ARG A 167 -4.25 6.98 -13.89
C ARG A 167 -4.62 5.52 -13.66
N ALA A 168 -5.63 5.03 -14.37
CA ALA A 168 -6.07 3.64 -14.18
C ALA A 168 -4.96 2.65 -14.53
N PHE A 169 -4.28 2.88 -15.67
CA PHE A 169 -3.20 2.02 -16.10
C PHE A 169 -1.95 2.16 -15.22
N GLY A 170 -1.52 3.40 -14.93
CA GLY A 170 -0.36 3.66 -14.07
C GLY A 170 -0.54 3.09 -12.66
N THR A 171 -1.71 3.24 -12.08
CA THR A 171 -2.06 2.64 -10.78
C THR A 171 -2.04 1.12 -10.85
N GLY A 172 -2.66 0.54 -11.87
CA GLY A 172 -2.66 -0.91 -12.09
C GLY A 172 -1.25 -1.48 -12.30
N PHE A 173 -0.42 -0.80 -13.09
CA PHE A 173 0.97 -1.17 -13.33
C PHE A 173 1.80 -1.11 -12.04
N ALA A 174 1.75 0.00 -11.31
CA ALA A 174 2.53 0.18 -10.07
C ALA A 174 2.14 -0.86 -9.01
N ILE A 175 0.85 -1.10 -8.80
CA ILE A 175 0.35 -2.08 -7.83
C ILE A 175 0.64 -3.50 -8.31
N GLY A 176 0.38 -3.82 -9.59
CA GLY A 176 0.58 -5.15 -10.15
C GLY A 176 2.04 -5.58 -10.09
N THR A 177 2.95 -4.72 -10.59
CA THR A 177 4.39 -4.97 -10.54
C THR A 177 4.92 -4.99 -9.12
N GLY A 178 4.45 -4.06 -8.28
CA GLY A 178 4.88 -3.98 -6.88
C GLY A 178 4.46 -5.19 -6.05
N ARG A 179 3.36 -5.86 -6.38
CA ARG A 179 2.98 -7.13 -5.75
C ARG A 179 3.96 -8.28 -5.99
N GLY A 180 4.84 -8.18 -6.97
CA GLY A 180 5.99 -9.09 -7.12
C GLY A 180 6.85 -9.17 -5.84
N GLY A 181 6.89 -8.11 -5.03
CA GLY A 181 7.54 -8.12 -3.72
C GLY A 181 6.99 -9.17 -2.75
N SER A 182 5.71 -9.52 -2.85
CA SER A 182 5.10 -10.57 -2.02
C SER A 182 5.67 -11.97 -2.32
N VAL A 183 6.14 -12.19 -3.55
CA VAL A 183 6.78 -13.45 -3.96
C VAL A 183 8.23 -13.51 -3.48
N LEU A 184 8.93 -12.37 -3.50
CA LEU A 184 10.32 -12.30 -3.06
C LEU A 184 10.46 -12.36 -1.53
N ALA A 185 9.47 -11.92 -0.76
CA ALA A 185 9.54 -11.90 0.69
C ALA A 185 9.86 -13.29 1.32
N PRO A 186 9.16 -14.40 0.99
CA PRO A 186 9.50 -15.70 1.51
C PRO A 186 10.85 -16.22 1.00
N ILE A 187 11.24 -15.89 -0.23
CA ILE A 187 12.54 -16.32 -0.81
C ILE A 187 13.70 -15.64 -0.07
N ALA A 188 13.62 -14.33 0.14
CA ALA A 188 14.64 -13.57 0.87
C ALA A 188 14.83 -14.12 2.30
N ALA A 189 13.75 -14.47 2.95
CA ALA A 189 13.80 -15.06 4.28
C ALA A 189 14.42 -16.47 4.29
N MET A 190 14.09 -17.34 3.32
CA MET A 190 14.73 -18.66 3.19
C MET A 190 16.24 -18.56 2.99
N VAL A 191 16.69 -17.62 2.14
CA VAL A 191 18.11 -17.38 1.90
C VAL A 191 18.81 -16.88 3.17
N SER A 192 18.16 -15.99 3.92
CA SER A 192 18.70 -15.47 5.19
C SER A 192 18.88 -16.58 6.22
N THR A 193 17.89 -17.45 6.39
CA THR A 193 17.97 -18.58 7.33
C THR A 193 18.98 -19.66 6.88
N ALA A 194 19.11 -19.92 5.58
CA ALA A 194 20.07 -20.87 5.04
C ALA A 194 21.52 -20.42 5.24
N ASN A 195 21.77 -19.11 5.24
CA ASN A 195 23.11 -18.53 5.45
C ASN A 195 23.48 -18.32 6.93
N GLY A 196 22.70 -18.84 7.87
CA GLY A 196 22.98 -18.74 9.30
C GLY A 196 22.86 -17.31 9.87
N ALA A 197 22.33 -16.37 9.11
CA ALA A 197 21.96 -15.07 9.64
C ALA A 197 20.70 -15.28 10.50
N ALA A 198 20.88 -15.39 11.82
CA ALA A 198 19.77 -15.33 12.76
C ALA A 198 19.02 -14.00 12.54
N VAL A 199 17.74 -14.11 12.24
CA VAL A 199 16.81 -12.96 12.17
C VAL A 199 16.53 -12.47 13.58
#